data_4577ac311a4a667d0b4ffeb3c21ea72a
#
_entry.id   4577ac311a4a667d0b4ffeb3c21ea72a
#
_cell.length_a   1.000
_cell.length_b   1.000
_cell.length_c   1.000
_cell.angle_alpha   90.00
_cell.angle_beta   90.00
_cell.angle_gamma   90.00
#
_symmetry.space_group_name_H-M   'P 1'
#
loop_
_entity.id
_entity.type
_entity.pdbx_description
1 polymer ?
#
loop_
_entity_poly.entity_id
_entity_poly.type
_entity_poly.pdbx_seq_one_letter_code
_entity_poly.pdbx_strand_id
1 'polypeptide(L)'
;IRNARKSRSPTQSTGLMISSILKKFSGRHYGKYLKKCQPIIERINAIELEYQSLSDAQLRDKTAEFMKRNQEGGESLDDLLPEAFAAVKSAARRMCGQSYDVCDHQLPWEMVHYDVQFIGGITLHEKRIAEMATGEGKTLVSTCPLYLNALTGQNCQLVTVNDYLARR
;
A
#
# COMPACT_ATOMS: atom_id res chain seq x y z
N ILE A 1 -3.01 -22.62 41.36
CA ILE A 1 -1.96 -21.66 40.97
C ILE A 1 -2.25 -21.27 39.53
N ARG A 2 -2.87 -20.07 39.32
CA ARG A 2 -3.26 -19.55 37.99
C ARG A 2 -2.15 -18.65 37.48
N ASN A 3 -1.49 -19.05 36.37
CA ASN A 3 -0.58 -18.18 35.62
C ASN A 3 -1.36 -17.27 34.69
N ALA A 4 -1.40 -15.99 35.01
CA ALA A 4 -1.94 -14.95 34.14
C ALA A 4 -0.98 -14.67 32.98
N ARG A 5 -1.36 -15.03 31.76
CA ARG A 5 -0.68 -14.55 30.54
C ARG A 5 -0.99 -13.07 30.34
N LYS A 6 0.03 -12.22 30.54
CA LYS A 6 -0.01 -10.82 30.12
C LYS A 6 -0.12 -10.76 28.58
N SER A 7 -1.23 -10.26 28.09
CA SER A 7 -1.41 -9.88 26.68
C SER A 7 -0.47 -8.70 26.35
N ARG A 8 0.52 -8.91 25.49
CA ARG A 8 1.33 -7.84 24.93
C ARG A 8 0.51 -7.14 23.83
N SER A 9 0.38 -5.83 23.92
CA SER A 9 -0.25 -4.99 22.91
C SER A 9 0.52 -5.03 21.58
N PRO A 10 -0.17 -5.02 20.41
CA PRO A 10 0.46 -5.21 19.08
C PRO A 10 1.34 -4.05 18.61
N THR A 11 1.32 -2.91 19.27
CA THR A 11 1.93 -1.64 18.79
C THR A 11 3.45 -1.52 18.97
N GLN A 12 4.10 -2.40 19.73
CA GLN A 12 5.56 -2.30 19.94
C GLN A 12 6.40 -3.25 19.06
N SER A 13 5.78 -4.19 18.33
CA SER A 13 6.55 -5.16 17.53
C SER A 13 6.91 -4.67 16.12
N THR A 14 6.19 -3.70 15.57
CA THR A 14 6.36 -3.25 14.18
C THR A 14 7.68 -2.49 13.96
N GLY A 15 8.05 -1.61 14.87
CA GLY A 15 9.29 -0.82 14.75
C GLY A 15 10.57 -1.65 14.87
N LEU A 16 10.57 -2.72 15.67
CA LEU A 16 11.70 -3.63 15.85
C LEU A 16 11.91 -4.59 14.67
N MET A 17 10.84 -5.00 14.01
CA MET A 17 10.90 -5.85 12.81
C MET A 17 11.48 -5.10 11.60
N ILE A 18 11.08 -3.85 11.38
CA ILE A 18 11.60 -3.01 10.28
C ILE A 18 13.10 -2.79 10.44
N SER A 19 13.58 -2.51 11.66
CA SER A 19 15.01 -2.29 11.91
C SER A 19 15.87 -3.53 11.68
N SER A 20 15.36 -4.73 11.93
CA SER A 20 16.09 -5.99 11.71
C SER A 20 16.11 -6.42 10.24
N ILE A 21 15.03 -6.14 9.49
CA ILE A 21 14.96 -6.36 8.04
C ILE A 21 15.89 -5.37 7.32
N LEU A 22 15.89 -4.09 7.72
CA LEU A 22 16.79 -3.06 7.20
C LEU A 22 18.28 -3.41 7.38
N LYS A 23 18.67 -4.02 8.51
CA LYS A 23 20.05 -4.48 8.74
C LYS A 23 20.47 -5.63 7.83
N LYS A 24 19.56 -6.48 7.39
CA LYS A 24 19.84 -7.66 6.57
C LYS A 24 19.99 -7.36 5.08
N PHE A 25 19.44 -6.22 4.60
CA PHE A 25 19.47 -5.75 3.20
C PHE A 25 20.42 -4.58 2.96
N SER A 26 21.30 -4.26 3.87
CA SER A 26 22.12 -3.06 3.86
C SER A 26 23.37 -3.16 2.96
N GLY A 27 23.16 -3.12 1.65
CA GLY A 27 24.15 -2.49 0.77
C GLY A 27 24.02 -0.96 0.89
N ARG A 28 25.10 -0.19 0.86
CA ARG A 28 25.11 1.28 1.08
C ARG A 28 24.12 2.08 0.24
N HIS A 29 23.75 1.58 -0.93
CA HIS A 29 22.77 2.21 -1.85
C HIS A 29 21.33 2.05 -1.35
N TYR A 30 20.96 0.86 -0.88
CA TYR A 30 19.62 0.57 -0.38
C TYR A 30 19.30 1.33 0.91
N GLY A 31 20.26 1.49 1.81
CA GLY A 31 20.07 2.20 3.07
C GLY A 31 19.69 3.68 2.88
N LYS A 32 20.24 4.36 1.85
CA LYS A 32 19.84 5.74 1.54
C LYS A 32 18.42 5.83 0.97
N TYR A 33 18.06 4.89 0.10
CA TYR A 33 16.74 4.85 -0.50
C TYR A 33 15.66 4.55 0.55
N LEU A 34 15.90 3.58 1.42
CA LEU A 34 14.99 3.26 2.52
C LEU A 34 14.77 4.45 3.46
N LYS A 35 15.84 5.19 3.79
CA LYS A 35 15.73 6.43 4.58
C LYS A 35 14.92 7.52 3.88
N LYS A 36 14.98 7.60 2.55
CA LYS A 36 14.15 8.51 1.75
C LYS A 36 12.66 8.12 1.81
N CYS A 37 12.35 6.83 1.75
CA CYS A 37 10.99 6.33 1.77
C CYS A 37 10.34 6.42 3.17
N GLN A 38 11.12 6.34 4.23
CA GLN A 38 10.62 6.28 5.60
C GLN A 38 9.64 7.40 5.96
N PRO A 39 9.95 8.69 5.75
CA PRO A 39 9.01 9.78 6.10
C PRO A 39 7.73 9.75 5.24
N ILE A 40 7.81 9.26 4.00
CA ILE A 40 6.64 9.09 3.14
C ILE A 40 5.72 8.01 3.72
N ILE A 41 6.29 6.87 4.14
CA ILE A 41 5.54 5.77 4.75
C ILE A 41 4.89 6.18 6.07
N GLU A 42 5.60 6.93 6.90
CA GLU A 42 5.04 7.47 8.14
C GLU A 42 3.84 8.37 7.87
N ARG A 43 3.94 9.22 6.83
CA ARG A 43 2.84 10.07 6.39
C ARG A 43 1.66 9.27 5.85
N ILE A 44 1.91 8.22 5.02
CA ILE A 44 0.86 7.30 4.54
C ILE A 44 0.11 6.69 5.72
N ASN A 45 0.83 6.18 6.71
CA ASN A 45 0.23 5.53 7.87
C ASN A 45 -0.56 6.51 8.75
N ALA A 46 -0.08 7.74 8.91
CA ALA A 46 -0.80 8.78 9.66
C ALA A 46 -2.13 9.15 8.96
N ILE A 47 -2.10 9.39 7.65
CA ILE A 47 -3.29 9.71 6.86
C ILE A 47 -4.27 8.52 6.83
N GLU A 48 -3.76 7.29 6.74
CA GLU A 48 -4.62 6.09 6.76
C GLU A 48 -5.40 5.97 8.06
N LEU A 49 -4.79 6.32 9.20
CA LEU A 49 -5.48 6.36 10.49
C LEU A 49 -6.64 7.37 10.49
N GLU A 50 -6.45 8.54 9.88
CA GLU A 50 -7.52 9.53 9.71
C GLU A 50 -8.63 8.98 8.80
N TYR A 51 -8.25 8.32 7.70
CA TYR A 51 -9.20 7.76 6.73
C TYR A 51 -10.03 6.60 7.28
N GLN A 52 -9.58 5.92 8.32
CA GLN A 52 -10.40 4.90 9.00
C GLN A 52 -11.69 5.47 9.59
N SER A 53 -11.74 6.76 9.93
CA SER A 53 -12.94 7.44 10.43
C SER A 53 -13.94 7.84 9.34
N LEU A 54 -13.53 7.83 8.06
CA LEU A 54 -14.39 8.19 6.94
C LEU A 54 -15.39 7.07 6.63
N SER A 55 -16.58 7.45 6.14
CA SER A 55 -17.51 6.49 5.53
C SER A 55 -16.98 6.00 4.19
N ASP A 56 -17.53 4.89 3.66
CA ASP A 56 -17.15 4.36 2.35
C ASP A 56 -17.41 5.35 1.21
N ALA A 57 -18.49 6.15 1.31
CA ALA A 57 -18.78 7.20 0.36
C ALA A 57 -17.70 8.29 0.40
N GLN A 58 -17.35 8.77 1.59
CA GLN A 58 -16.31 9.79 1.76
C GLN A 58 -14.94 9.32 1.28
N LEU A 59 -14.60 8.04 1.51
CA LEU A 59 -13.34 7.49 0.99
C LEU A 59 -13.34 7.41 -0.54
N ARG A 60 -14.48 7.05 -1.16
CA ARG A 60 -14.65 7.07 -2.62
C ARG A 60 -14.52 8.49 -3.20
N ASP A 61 -15.11 9.46 -2.55
CA ASP A 61 -15.11 10.88 -2.98
C ASP A 61 -13.68 11.44 -3.00
N LYS A 62 -12.74 10.89 -2.20
CA LYS A 62 -11.32 11.23 -2.27
C LYS A 62 -10.72 11.02 -3.66
N THR A 63 -11.18 10.05 -4.42
CA THR A 63 -10.70 9.84 -5.80
C THR A 63 -11.02 11.04 -6.69
N ALA A 64 -12.24 11.55 -6.64
CA ALA A 64 -12.64 12.73 -7.40
C ALA A 64 -11.89 14.00 -6.93
N GLU A 65 -11.66 14.13 -5.62
CA GLU A 65 -10.87 15.21 -5.04
C GLU A 65 -9.43 15.18 -5.58
N PHE A 66 -8.76 14.02 -5.53
CA PHE A 66 -7.38 13.86 -6.03
C PHE A 66 -7.27 14.13 -7.53
N MET A 67 -8.21 13.61 -8.32
CA MET A 67 -8.26 13.89 -9.77
C MET A 67 -8.37 15.38 -10.03
N LYS A 68 -9.25 16.09 -9.33
CA LYS A 68 -9.41 17.54 -9.45
C LYS A 68 -8.14 18.29 -9.07
N ARG A 69 -7.51 17.94 -7.96
CA ARG A 69 -6.25 18.55 -7.48
C ARG A 69 -5.12 18.37 -8.50
N ASN A 70 -5.03 17.19 -9.11
CA ASN A 70 -4.01 16.91 -10.12
C ASN A 70 -4.31 17.60 -11.45
N GLN A 71 -5.52 17.44 -11.99
CA GLN A 71 -5.85 17.86 -13.36
C GLN A 71 -6.13 19.37 -13.47
N GLU A 72 -6.80 19.92 -12.46
CA GLU A 72 -7.20 21.34 -12.44
C GLU A 72 -6.27 22.19 -11.54
N GLY A 73 -5.85 21.63 -10.40
CA GLY A 73 -5.03 22.31 -9.40
C GLY A 73 -3.53 22.28 -9.67
N GLY A 74 -3.06 21.45 -10.62
CA GLY A 74 -1.65 21.32 -10.97
C GLY A 74 -0.79 20.66 -9.89
N GLU A 75 -1.40 20.00 -8.90
CA GLU A 75 -0.67 19.27 -7.87
C GLU A 75 -0.02 18.02 -8.47
N SER A 76 1.23 17.77 -8.13
CA SER A 76 1.97 16.64 -8.69
C SER A 76 1.50 15.30 -8.08
N LEU A 77 1.71 14.21 -8.82
CA LEU A 77 1.45 12.88 -8.29
C LEU A 77 2.35 12.54 -7.09
N ASP A 78 3.56 13.10 -7.01
CA ASP A 78 4.45 12.94 -5.86
C ASP A 78 3.86 13.56 -4.58
N ASP A 79 3.19 14.71 -4.71
CA ASP A 79 2.53 15.38 -3.58
C ASP A 79 1.30 14.60 -3.11
N LEU A 80 0.54 14.05 -4.06
CA LEU A 80 -0.66 13.24 -3.81
C LEU A 80 -0.35 11.81 -3.32
N LEU A 81 0.87 11.31 -3.55
CA LEU A 81 1.25 9.93 -3.28
C LEU A 81 0.90 9.45 -1.86
N PRO A 82 1.22 10.20 -0.78
CA PRO A 82 0.90 9.73 0.57
C PRO A 82 -0.60 9.54 0.80
N GLU A 83 -1.42 10.49 0.32
CA GLU A 83 -2.87 10.43 0.47
C GLU A 83 -3.49 9.33 -0.39
N ALA A 84 -3.03 9.19 -1.64
CA ALA A 84 -3.51 8.15 -2.54
C ALA A 84 -3.18 6.74 -2.03
N PHE A 85 -1.96 6.52 -1.55
CA PHE A 85 -1.57 5.21 -0.98
C PHE A 85 -2.31 4.92 0.32
N ALA A 86 -2.58 5.94 1.14
CA ALA A 86 -3.40 5.81 2.34
C ALA A 86 -4.85 5.42 2.00
N ALA A 87 -5.43 6.00 0.94
CA ALA A 87 -6.77 5.65 0.47
C ALA A 87 -6.84 4.18 0.02
N VAL A 88 -5.86 3.70 -0.75
CA VAL A 88 -5.77 2.30 -1.17
C VAL A 88 -5.62 1.37 0.04
N LYS A 89 -4.77 1.71 1.02
CA LYS A 89 -4.61 0.92 2.25
C LYS A 89 -5.90 0.85 3.06
N SER A 90 -6.58 1.99 3.23
CA SER A 90 -7.86 2.07 3.94
C SER A 90 -8.94 1.25 3.24
N ALA A 91 -9.02 1.30 1.89
CA ALA A 91 -9.93 0.47 1.11
C ALA A 91 -9.65 -1.03 1.30
N ALA A 92 -8.37 -1.45 1.18
CA ALA A 92 -7.96 -2.83 1.39
C ALA A 92 -8.34 -3.34 2.80
N ARG A 93 -8.16 -2.51 3.83
CA ARG A 93 -8.54 -2.83 5.23
C ARG A 93 -10.04 -3.04 5.37
N ARG A 94 -10.88 -2.25 4.70
CA ARG A 94 -12.35 -2.38 4.75
C ARG A 94 -12.86 -3.63 4.07
N MET A 95 -12.10 -4.17 3.12
CA MET A 95 -12.42 -5.43 2.46
C MET A 95 -12.11 -6.65 3.34
N CYS A 96 -11.30 -6.52 4.40
CA CYS A 96 -10.95 -7.65 5.25
C CYS A 96 -12.20 -8.33 5.83
N GLY A 97 -12.25 -9.65 5.69
CA GLY A 97 -13.40 -10.49 6.07
C GLY A 97 -14.48 -10.61 5.02
N GLN A 98 -14.40 -9.87 3.88
CA GLN A 98 -15.28 -10.09 2.74
C GLN A 98 -14.72 -11.19 1.85
N SER A 99 -15.61 -11.95 1.19
CA SER A 99 -15.22 -12.94 0.19
C SER A 99 -15.31 -12.36 -1.21
N TYR A 100 -14.41 -12.78 -2.09
CA TYR A 100 -14.41 -12.41 -3.49
C TYR A 100 -14.15 -13.63 -4.38
N ASP A 101 -14.68 -13.60 -5.60
CA ASP A 101 -14.55 -14.69 -6.55
C ASP A 101 -13.23 -14.60 -7.31
N VAL A 102 -12.49 -15.71 -7.33
CA VAL A 102 -11.29 -15.89 -8.15
C VAL A 102 -11.39 -17.20 -8.91
N CYS A 103 -11.63 -17.16 -10.20
CA CYS A 103 -11.70 -18.35 -11.05
C CYS A 103 -12.62 -19.45 -10.44
N ASP A 104 -13.85 -19.07 -10.11
CA ASP A 104 -14.88 -19.94 -9.51
C ASP A 104 -14.58 -20.40 -8.06
N HIS A 105 -13.62 -19.78 -7.39
CA HIS A 105 -13.34 -20.02 -5.97
C HIS A 105 -13.60 -18.76 -5.15
N GLN A 106 -14.34 -18.95 -4.04
CA GLN A 106 -14.55 -17.90 -3.04
C GLN A 106 -13.31 -17.82 -2.13
N LEU A 107 -12.62 -16.69 -2.16
CA LEU A 107 -11.46 -16.43 -1.32
C LEU A 107 -11.76 -15.29 -0.33
N PRO A 108 -11.38 -15.41 0.94
CA PRO A 108 -11.49 -14.30 1.87
C PRO A 108 -10.41 -13.26 1.56
N TRP A 109 -10.79 -11.97 1.64
CA TRP A 109 -9.81 -10.89 1.58
C TRP A 109 -9.21 -10.67 2.98
N GLU A 110 -7.93 -10.90 3.12
CA GLU A 110 -7.18 -10.69 4.37
C GLU A 110 -5.95 -9.79 4.17
N MET A 111 -5.89 -9.12 3.02
CA MET A 111 -4.70 -8.37 2.60
C MET A 111 -4.82 -6.90 2.99
N VAL A 112 -3.86 -6.43 3.81
CA VAL A 112 -3.62 -5.01 4.09
C VAL A 112 -2.15 -4.72 3.83
N HIS A 113 -1.84 -3.60 3.19
CA HIS A 113 -0.48 -3.23 2.85
C HIS A 113 0.43 -3.10 4.07
N TYR A 114 1.60 -3.74 3.99
CA TYR A 114 2.71 -3.55 4.92
C TYR A 114 3.62 -2.41 4.46
N ASP A 115 4.35 -1.80 5.38
CA ASP A 115 5.26 -0.70 5.09
C ASP A 115 6.30 -1.02 4.01
N VAL A 116 6.83 -2.26 3.99
CA VAL A 116 7.76 -2.73 2.96
C VAL A 116 7.14 -2.75 1.56
N GLN A 117 5.84 -2.98 1.47
CA GLN A 117 5.11 -2.99 0.20
C GLN A 117 4.94 -1.57 -0.37
N PHE A 118 4.83 -0.56 0.48
CA PHE A 118 4.86 0.84 0.03
C PHE A 118 6.20 1.23 -0.58
N ILE A 119 7.33 0.70 -0.07
CA ILE A 119 8.64 0.90 -0.71
C ILE A 119 8.62 0.38 -2.14
N GLY A 120 8.04 -0.81 -2.37
CA GLY A 120 7.84 -1.36 -3.70
C GLY A 120 6.96 -0.47 -4.58
N GLY A 121 5.83 0.02 -4.06
CA GLY A 121 4.92 0.93 -4.75
C GLY A 121 5.57 2.26 -5.13
N ILE A 122 6.32 2.89 -4.22
CA ILE A 122 7.09 4.11 -4.46
C ILE A 122 8.15 3.87 -5.53
N THR A 123 8.87 2.73 -5.46
CA THR A 123 9.88 2.33 -6.43
C THR A 123 9.30 2.24 -7.84
N LEU A 124 8.12 1.63 -8.00
CA LEU A 124 7.41 1.51 -9.27
C LEU A 124 6.94 2.87 -9.78
N HIS A 125 6.39 3.71 -8.90
CA HIS A 125 5.99 5.07 -9.25
C HIS A 125 7.17 5.92 -9.74
N GLU A 126 8.34 5.78 -9.13
CA GLU A 126 9.59 6.42 -9.59
C GLU A 126 10.15 5.82 -10.90
N LYS A 127 9.39 4.98 -11.62
CA LYS A 127 9.79 4.33 -12.88
C LYS A 127 11.02 3.42 -12.74
N ARG A 128 11.17 2.78 -11.60
CA ARG A 128 12.24 1.83 -11.29
C ARG A 128 11.69 0.40 -11.26
N ILE A 129 12.56 -0.57 -11.25
CA ILE A 129 12.22 -1.99 -11.08
C ILE A 129 12.26 -2.32 -9.59
N ALA A 130 11.15 -2.86 -9.08
CA ALA A 130 11.08 -3.41 -7.72
C ALA A 130 11.21 -4.94 -7.78
N GLU A 131 12.33 -5.46 -7.31
CA GLU A 131 12.52 -6.90 -7.14
C GLU A 131 12.00 -7.33 -5.78
N MET A 132 11.08 -8.29 -5.76
CA MET A 132 10.46 -8.82 -4.56
C MET A 132 10.44 -10.35 -4.60
N ALA A 133 10.74 -11.00 -3.47
CA ALA A 133 10.69 -12.46 -3.35
C ALA A 133 9.26 -13.00 -3.60
N THR A 134 9.18 -14.30 -3.89
CA THR A 134 7.90 -14.98 -4.02
C THR A 134 7.16 -14.97 -2.67
N GLY A 135 5.85 -14.66 -2.69
CA GLY A 135 5.03 -14.57 -1.47
C GLY A 135 4.99 -13.19 -0.82
N GLU A 136 5.80 -12.22 -1.25
CA GLU A 136 5.84 -10.86 -0.65
C GLU A 136 4.67 -9.95 -1.05
N GLY A 137 3.68 -10.48 -1.78
CA GLY A 137 2.47 -9.72 -2.13
C GLY A 137 2.64 -8.72 -3.28
N LYS A 138 3.40 -9.08 -4.33
CA LYS A 138 3.64 -8.22 -5.51
C LYS A 138 2.35 -7.67 -6.14
N THR A 139 1.29 -8.47 -6.19
CA THR A 139 -0.02 -8.06 -6.73
C THR A 139 -0.60 -6.92 -5.91
N LEU A 140 -0.53 -7.01 -4.59
CA LEU A 140 -1.02 -5.96 -3.70
C LEU A 140 -0.18 -4.68 -3.82
N VAL A 141 1.14 -4.82 -3.96
CA VAL A 141 2.06 -3.67 -4.17
C VAL A 141 1.68 -2.87 -5.40
N SER A 142 1.29 -3.52 -6.49
CA SER A 142 0.96 -2.84 -7.75
C SER A 142 -0.29 -1.96 -7.66
N THR A 143 -1.19 -2.21 -6.73
CA THR A 143 -2.44 -1.44 -6.59
C THR A 143 -2.19 0.04 -6.28
N CYS A 144 -1.21 0.34 -5.44
CA CYS A 144 -0.89 1.71 -5.04
C CYS A 144 -0.41 2.59 -6.21
N PRO A 145 0.66 2.22 -6.96
CA PRO A 145 1.11 3.03 -8.09
C PRO A 145 0.12 3.04 -9.25
N LEU A 146 -0.66 1.97 -9.47
CA LEU A 146 -1.72 1.96 -10.48
C LEU A 146 -2.81 2.98 -10.14
N TYR A 147 -3.31 2.97 -8.91
CA TYR A 147 -4.30 3.94 -8.46
C TYR A 147 -3.80 5.38 -8.59
N LEU A 148 -2.59 5.66 -8.08
CA LEU A 148 -1.99 6.99 -8.14
C LEU A 148 -1.86 7.50 -9.57
N ASN A 149 -1.33 6.69 -10.49
CA ASN A 149 -1.12 7.10 -11.87
C ASN A 149 -2.44 7.22 -12.64
N ALA A 150 -3.47 6.43 -12.31
CA ALA A 150 -4.79 6.54 -12.90
C ALA A 150 -5.50 7.87 -12.57
N LEU A 151 -5.12 8.59 -11.52
CA LEU A 151 -5.66 9.92 -11.16
C LEU A 151 -5.41 10.97 -12.26
N THR A 152 -4.44 10.76 -13.12
CA THR A 152 -4.19 11.64 -14.29
C THR A 152 -5.30 11.55 -15.35
N GLY A 153 -6.19 10.57 -15.29
CA GLY A 153 -7.17 10.27 -16.33
C GLY A 153 -6.59 9.56 -17.56
N GLN A 154 -5.29 9.24 -17.55
CA GLN A 154 -4.64 8.50 -18.63
C GLN A 154 -4.73 6.98 -18.40
N ASN A 155 -4.56 6.21 -19.49
CA ASN A 155 -4.57 4.74 -19.41
C ASN A 155 -3.43 4.24 -18.51
N CYS A 156 -3.82 3.43 -17.51
CA CYS A 156 -2.91 2.72 -16.65
C CYS A 156 -3.13 1.21 -16.83
N GLN A 157 -2.08 0.46 -17.15
CA GLN A 157 -2.21 -0.95 -17.50
C GLN A 157 -1.33 -1.81 -16.60
N LEU A 158 -1.89 -2.94 -16.16
CA LEU A 158 -1.17 -4.00 -15.48
C LEU A 158 -1.02 -5.18 -16.44
N VAL A 159 0.21 -5.56 -16.76
CA VAL A 159 0.50 -6.69 -17.62
C VAL A 159 0.93 -7.89 -16.78
N THR A 160 0.31 -9.03 -17.02
CA THR A 160 0.60 -10.29 -16.34
C THR A 160 0.96 -11.38 -17.35
N VAL A 161 1.53 -12.48 -16.85
CA VAL A 161 2.05 -13.54 -17.75
C VAL A 161 0.98 -14.50 -18.26
N ASN A 162 -0.21 -14.53 -17.67
CA ASN A 162 -1.30 -15.42 -18.06
C ASN A 162 -2.68 -14.92 -17.58
N ASP A 163 -3.73 -15.54 -18.14
CA ASP A 163 -5.13 -15.20 -17.88
C ASP A 163 -5.54 -15.43 -16.41
N TYR A 164 -4.98 -16.44 -15.76
CA TYR A 164 -5.27 -16.69 -14.35
C TYR A 164 -4.85 -15.51 -13.46
N LEU A 165 -3.64 -14.98 -13.67
CA LEU A 165 -3.17 -13.82 -12.92
C LEU A 165 -3.90 -12.54 -13.31
N ALA A 166 -4.42 -12.44 -14.53
CA ALA A 166 -5.23 -11.29 -14.96
C ALA A 166 -6.61 -11.26 -14.31
N ARG A 167 -7.16 -12.44 -13.97
CA ARG A 167 -8.48 -12.56 -13.31
C ARG A 167 -8.42 -12.53 -11.78
N ARG A 168 -7.25 -12.78 -11.23
CA ARG A 168 -7.03 -12.80 -9.79
C ARG A 168 -6.89 -11.40 -9.20
#